data_338f05feb9dcd7573310d24ed3a24103
#
_entry.id   338f05feb9dcd7573310d24ed3a24103
#
_cell.length_a   1.000
_cell.length_b   1.000
_cell.length_c   1.000
_cell.angle_alpha   90.00
_cell.angle_beta   90.00
_cell.angle_gamma   90.00
#
_symmetry.space_group_name_H-M   'P 1'
#
loop_
_entity.id
_entity.type
_entity.pdbx_description
1 polymer ?
#
loop_
_entity_poly.entity_id
_entity_poly.type
_entity_poly.pdbx_seq_one_letter_code
_entity_poly.pdbx_strand_id
1 'polypeptide(L)'
;MDKWDKVDILLVEDNISDAELTVRAFRGAGVTQKILRLSDGAEALDFIFRKGRFADRDQVLPKLILLDLKMPRVGGIEFLQRLRQDAATMNIVVAILSSFAMDKRFFEDENLNVHDYLQKPVNPERLVELVKYAGLSG
;
A
#
# COMPACT_ATOMS: atom_id res chain seq x y z
N MET A 1 -13.26 6.85 -18.31
CA MET A 1 -12.96 6.45 -16.93
C MET A 1 -11.65 7.05 -16.48
N ASP A 2 -11.63 7.61 -15.28
CA ASP A 2 -10.43 8.19 -14.71
C ASP A 2 -9.40 7.08 -14.41
N LYS A 3 -8.13 7.36 -14.65
CA LYS A 3 -7.04 6.42 -14.35
C LYS A 3 -6.91 6.14 -12.86
N TRP A 4 -7.50 6.97 -12.00
CA TRP A 4 -7.50 6.81 -10.55
C TRP A 4 -8.64 5.94 -10.03
N ASP A 5 -9.59 5.56 -10.89
CA ASP A 5 -10.76 4.82 -10.46
C ASP A 5 -10.48 3.33 -10.36
N LYS A 6 -11.16 2.68 -9.43
CA LYS A 6 -11.13 1.23 -9.24
C LYS A 6 -9.72 0.66 -9.02
N VAL A 7 -8.89 1.40 -8.30
CA VAL A 7 -7.57 0.92 -7.92
C VAL A 7 -7.73 -0.17 -6.85
N ASP A 8 -7.17 -1.34 -7.11
CA ASP A 8 -7.25 -2.48 -6.19
C ASP A 8 -6.11 -2.48 -5.18
N ILE A 9 -4.91 -2.13 -5.65
CA ILE A 9 -3.69 -2.17 -4.87
C ILE A 9 -3.00 -0.81 -4.95
N LEU A 10 -2.71 -0.23 -3.80
CA LEU A 10 -1.95 1.01 -3.72
C LEU A 10 -0.53 0.67 -3.28
N LEU A 11 0.45 1.06 -4.09
CA LEU A 11 1.86 0.91 -3.77
C LEU A 11 2.44 2.29 -3.47
N VAL A 12 2.84 2.52 -2.22
CA VAL A 12 3.41 3.79 -1.78
C VAL A 12 4.92 3.61 -1.64
N GLU A 13 5.67 4.11 -2.63
CA GLU A 13 7.09 3.88 -2.78
C GLU A 13 7.73 5.04 -3.54
N ASP A 14 8.70 5.70 -2.93
CA ASP A 14 9.37 6.85 -3.54
C ASP A 14 10.44 6.45 -4.57
N ASN A 15 11.05 5.29 -4.41
CA ASN A 15 12.08 4.82 -5.32
C ASN A 15 11.46 4.14 -6.55
N ILE A 16 11.66 4.75 -7.72
CA ILE A 16 11.06 4.27 -8.97
C ILE A 16 11.50 2.84 -9.29
N SER A 17 12.79 2.55 -9.11
CA SER A 17 13.34 1.22 -9.41
C SER A 17 12.74 0.14 -8.52
N ASP A 18 12.62 0.43 -7.22
CA ASP A 18 12.00 -0.50 -6.26
C ASP A 18 10.52 -0.70 -6.59
N ALA A 19 9.81 0.36 -6.96
CA ALA A 19 8.41 0.27 -7.34
C ALA A 19 8.23 -0.61 -8.58
N GLU A 20 9.08 -0.42 -9.59
CA GLU A 20 9.03 -1.25 -10.81
C GLU A 20 9.29 -2.72 -10.50
N LEU A 21 10.26 -3.02 -9.65
CA LEU A 21 10.54 -4.39 -9.25
C LEU A 21 9.35 -5.03 -8.53
N THR A 22 8.69 -4.27 -7.66
CA THR A 22 7.51 -4.75 -6.94
C THR A 22 6.36 -5.03 -7.90
N VAL A 23 6.10 -4.12 -8.84
CA VAL A 23 5.04 -4.32 -9.84
C VAL A 23 5.35 -5.55 -10.71
N ARG A 24 6.61 -5.71 -11.13
CA ARG A 24 7.02 -6.89 -11.90
C ARG A 24 6.80 -8.18 -11.12
N ALA A 25 7.08 -8.16 -9.82
CA ALA A 25 6.86 -9.32 -8.98
C ALA A 25 5.37 -9.70 -8.92
N PHE A 26 4.48 -8.71 -8.81
CA PHE A 26 3.04 -8.95 -8.89
C PHE A 26 2.65 -9.58 -10.22
N ARG A 27 3.08 -8.98 -11.33
CA ARG A 27 2.71 -9.45 -12.68
C ARG A 27 3.30 -10.82 -12.96
N GLY A 28 4.54 -11.08 -12.54
CA GLY A 28 5.16 -12.39 -12.68
C GLY A 28 4.47 -13.48 -11.86
N ALA A 29 3.81 -13.11 -10.78
CA ALA A 29 3.03 -14.02 -9.95
C ALA A 29 1.60 -14.22 -10.47
N GLY A 30 1.23 -13.61 -11.59
CA GLY A 30 -0.09 -13.75 -12.17
C GLY A 30 -1.14 -12.81 -11.60
N VAL A 31 -0.73 -11.82 -10.82
CA VAL A 31 -1.65 -10.82 -10.25
C VAL A 31 -1.99 -9.81 -11.35
N THR A 32 -3.27 -9.65 -11.65
CA THR A 32 -3.75 -8.79 -12.74
C THR A 32 -4.51 -7.56 -12.24
N GLN A 33 -4.73 -7.43 -10.95
CA GLN A 33 -5.45 -6.32 -10.35
C GLN A 33 -4.78 -4.98 -10.65
N LYS A 34 -5.56 -3.91 -10.63
CA LYS A 34 -5.06 -2.57 -10.92
C LYS A 34 -4.20 -2.06 -9.78
N ILE A 35 -2.95 -1.76 -10.08
CA ILE A 35 -1.97 -1.24 -9.14
C ILE A 35 -1.70 0.23 -9.46
N LEU A 36 -1.81 1.10 -8.47
CA LEU A 36 -1.40 2.49 -8.58
C LEU A 36 -0.20 2.72 -7.68
N ARG A 37 0.87 3.26 -8.24
CA ARG A 37 2.04 3.68 -7.48
C ARG A 37 1.96 5.17 -7.18
N LEU A 38 2.15 5.54 -5.92
CA LEU A 38 2.31 6.92 -5.47
C LEU A 38 3.66 7.08 -4.77
N SER A 39 4.21 8.30 -4.79
CA SER A 39 5.61 8.53 -4.40
C SER A 39 5.82 8.74 -2.90
N ASP A 40 4.80 9.18 -2.17
CA ASP A 40 4.96 9.49 -0.76
C ASP A 40 3.64 9.42 0.00
N GLY A 41 3.74 9.57 1.32
CA GLY A 41 2.57 9.49 2.19
C GLY A 41 1.58 10.62 1.98
N ALA A 42 2.03 11.81 1.60
CA ALA A 42 1.12 12.93 1.36
C ALA A 42 0.23 12.67 0.15
N GLU A 43 0.83 12.19 -0.97
CA GLU A 43 0.04 11.79 -2.14
C GLU A 43 -0.92 10.66 -1.80
N ALA A 44 -0.46 9.69 -1.01
CA ALA A 44 -1.28 8.54 -0.63
C ALA A 44 -2.47 8.98 0.21
N LEU A 45 -2.30 9.91 1.14
CA LEU A 45 -3.41 10.45 1.93
C LEU A 45 -4.42 11.19 1.05
N ASP A 46 -3.92 12.00 0.11
CA ASP A 46 -4.79 12.70 -0.84
C ASP A 46 -5.60 11.70 -1.67
N PHE A 47 -4.97 10.63 -2.10
CA PHE A 47 -5.66 9.58 -2.87
C PHE A 47 -6.74 8.90 -2.04
N ILE A 48 -6.39 8.44 -0.84
CA ILE A 48 -7.33 7.71 0.03
C ILE A 48 -8.52 8.58 0.41
N PHE A 49 -8.28 9.84 0.79
CA PHE A 49 -9.33 10.72 1.27
C PHE A 49 -9.90 11.63 0.17
N ARG A 50 -9.55 11.39 -1.08
CA ARG A 50 -10.06 12.10 -2.28
C ARG A 50 -9.89 13.60 -2.18
N LYS A 51 -8.64 14.02 -2.00
CA LYS A 51 -8.27 15.43 -1.93
C LYS A 51 -7.34 15.80 -3.08
N GLY A 52 -7.18 17.11 -3.31
CA GLY A 52 -6.28 17.60 -4.35
C GLY A 52 -6.65 17.05 -5.73
N ARG A 53 -5.65 16.55 -6.45
CA ARG A 53 -5.87 16.02 -7.81
C ARG A 53 -6.73 14.75 -7.84
N PHE A 54 -6.99 14.14 -6.69
CA PHE A 54 -7.79 12.91 -6.58
C PHE A 54 -9.23 13.18 -6.12
N ALA A 55 -9.63 14.46 -6.04
CA ALA A 55 -10.93 14.83 -5.47
C ALA A 55 -12.10 14.22 -6.24
N ASP A 56 -11.96 14.06 -7.55
CA ASP A 56 -13.04 13.58 -8.42
C ASP A 56 -12.99 12.09 -8.72
N ARG A 57 -12.03 11.35 -8.11
CA ARG A 57 -12.00 9.91 -8.34
C ARG A 57 -13.18 9.21 -7.66
N ASP A 58 -13.45 7.95 -8.03
CA ASP A 58 -14.55 7.19 -7.43
C ASP A 58 -14.31 6.94 -5.93
N GLN A 59 -15.34 6.44 -5.26
CA GLN A 59 -15.31 6.20 -3.81
C GLN A 59 -14.72 4.84 -3.43
N VAL A 60 -14.32 4.04 -4.41
CA VAL A 60 -13.80 2.71 -4.15
C VAL A 60 -12.41 2.82 -3.54
N LEU A 61 -12.24 2.25 -2.36
CA LEU A 61 -10.95 2.22 -1.68
C LEU A 61 -10.15 1.00 -2.14
N PRO A 62 -8.81 1.13 -2.18
CA PRO A 62 -7.99 -0.05 -2.45
C PRO A 62 -8.17 -1.07 -1.33
N LYS A 63 -8.04 -2.34 -1.65
CA LYS A 63 -8.16 -3.42 -0.66
C LYS A 63 -6.82 -3.80 -0.06
N LEU A 64 -5.74 -3.43 -0.71
CA LEU A 64 -4.38 -3.73 -0.26
C LEU A 64 -3.50 -2.52 -0.46
N ILE A 65 -2.72 -2.18 0.56
CA ILE A 65 -1.72 -1.12 0.48
C ILE A 65 -0.36 -1.74 0.83
N LEU A 66 0.62 -1.57 -0.08
CA LEU A 66 2.02 -1.85 0.22
C LEU A 66 2.70 -0.52 0.50
N LEU A 67 3.36 -0.42 1.62
CA LEU A 67 3.84 0.85 2.16
C LEU A 67 5.32 0.77 2.49
N ASP A 68 6.14 1.58 1.77
CA ASP A 68 7.52 1.80 2.17
C ASP A 68 7.53 2.77 3.35
N LEU A 69 8.31 2.48 4.37
CA LEU A 69 8.39 3.35 5.53
C LEU A 69 9.24 4.59 5.31
N LYS A 70 10.21 4.52 4.41
CA LYS A 70 11.12 5.63 4.14
C LYS A 70 10.62 6.45 2.95
N MET A 71 9.87 7.50 3.26
CA MET A 71 9.33 8.38 2.23
C MET A 71 9.47 9.84 2.64
N PRO A 72 9.64 10.77 1.68
CA PRO A 72 9.64 12.19 1.98
C PRO A 72 8.24 12.69 2.34
N ARG A 73 8.17 13.90 2.86
CA ARG A 73 6.97 14.61 3.30
C ARG A 73 6.25 13.85 4.41
N VAL A 74 5.14 13.16 4.10
CA VAL A 74 4.46 12.34 5.11
C VAL A 74 5.08 10.94 5.11
N GLY A 75 5.67 10.54 6.23
CA GLY A 75 6.28 9.22 6.35
C GLY A 75 5.25 8.11 6.46
N GLY A 76 5.74 6.87 6.33
CA GLY A 76 4.88 5.69 6.34
C GLY A 76 4.13 5.50 7.65
N ILE A 77 4.77 5.81 8.77
CA ILE A 77 4.12 5.67 10.09
C ILE A 77 2.96 6.65 10.23
N GLU A 78 3.17 7.92 9.86
CA GLU A 78 2.11 8.92 9.94
C GLU A 78 0.94 8.58 9.01
N PHE A 79 1.24 8.14 7.79
CA PHE A 79 0.21 7.69 6.86
C PHE A 79 -0.63 6.58 7.48
N LEU A 80 0.04 5.59 8.06
CA LEU A 80 -0.63 4.43 8.65
C LEU A 80 -1.48 4.83 9.87
N GLN A 81 -0.97 5.74 10.70
CA GLN A 81 -1.73 6.26 11.84
C GLN A 81 -3.03 6.92 11.38
N ARG A 82 -2.97 7.73 10.34
CA ARG A 82 -4.14 8.42 9.82
C ARG A 82 -5.15 7.45 9.21
N LEU A 83 -4.64 6.42 8.53
CA LEU A 83 -5.49 5.38 7.97
C LEU A 83 -6.30 4.66 9.07
N ARG A 84 -5.66 4.36 10.20
CA ARG A 84 -6.30 3.62 11.29
C ARG A 84 -7.26 4.46 12.14
N GLN A 85 -7.23 5.78 11.99
CA GLN A 85 -8.11 6.69 12.73
C GLN A 85 -9.45 6.92 12.05
N ASP A 86 -9.61 6.53 10.79
CA ASP A 86 -10.83 6.75 10.04
C ASP A 86 -11.61 5.44 9.89
N ALA A 87 -12.91 5.47 10.21
CA ALA A 87 -13.74 4.27 10.20
C ALA A 87 -13.83 3.62 8.80
N ALA A 88 -13.73 4.42 7.74
CA ALA A 88 -13.81 3.90 6.37
C ALA A 88 -12.55 3.18 5.93
N THR A 89 -11.40 3.49 6.54
CA THR A 89 -10.10 2.98 6.10
C THR A 89 -9.40 2.10 7.12
N MET A 90 -9.91 2.03 8.34
CA MET A 90 -9.22 1.36 9.44
C MET A 90 -8.98 -0.13 9.23
N ASN A 91 -9.73 -0.76 8.33
CA ASN A 91 -9.63 -2.20 8.08
C ASN A 91 -8.93 -2.55 6.76
N ILE A 92 -8.40 -1.57 6.04
CA ILE A 92 -7.65 -1.85 4.81
C ILE A 92 -6.41 -2.68 5.15
N VAL A 93 -6.16 -3.73 4.37
CA VAL A 93 -4.99 -4.59 4.57
C VAL A 93 -3.73 -3.83 4.17
N VAL A 94 -2.77 -3.74 5.10
CA VAL A 94 -1.50 -3.04 4.86
C VAL A 94 -0.34 -4.00 5.09
N ALA A 95 0.58 -4.05 4.14
CA ALA A 95 1.86 -4.71 4.28
C ALA A 95 2.98 -3.68 4.17
N ILE A 96 3.99 -3.82 5.00
CA ILE A 96 5.13 -2.91 5.02
C ILE A 96 6.24 -3.46 4.14
N LEU A 97 6.85 -2.58 3.33
CA LEU A 97 8.04 -2.89 2.55
C LEU A 97 9.25 -2.26 3.21
N SER A 98 10.37 -3.00 3.27
CA SER A 98 11.59 -2.48 3.86
C SER A 98 12.82 -3.12 3.24
N SER A 99 13.92 -2.36 3.15
CA SER A 99 15.21 -2.89 2.75
C SER A 99 15.91 -3.61 3.90
N PHE A 100 15.41 -3.46 5.12
CA PHE A 100 16.01 -4.03 6.32
C PHE A 100 15.01 -4.89 7.07
N ALA A 101 15.54 -5.81 7.88
CA ALA A 101 14.72 -6.55 8.83
C ALA A 101 14.10 -5.55 9.83
N MET A 102 12.83 -5.77 10.17
CA MET A 102 12.08 -4.85 11.02
C MET A 102 11.73 -5.45 12.36
N ASP A 103 11.66 -4.59 13.38
CA ASP A 103 11.10 -4.96 14.66
C ASP A 103 9.57 -4.79 14.59
N LYS A 104 8.89 -5.91 14.48
CA LYS A 104 7.43 -5.93 14.36
C LYS A 104 6.73 -5.41 15.59
N ARG A 105 7.38 -5.48 16.76
CA ARG A 105 6.78 -5.05 18.02
C ARG A 105 6.39 -3.59 18.02
N PHE A 106 7.14 -2.74 17.30
CA PHE A 106 6.80 -1.33 17.19
C PHE A 106 5.38 -1.12 16.67
N PHE A 107 5.03 -1.84 15.59
CA PHE A 107 3.70 -1.69 14.96
C PHE A 107 2.60 -2.29 15.81
N GLU A 108 2.89 -3.35 16.52
CA GLU A 108 1.94 -3.98 17.45
C GLU A 108 1.65 -3.07 18.64
N ASP A 109 2.69 -2.48 19.22
CA ASP A 109 2.57 -1.57 20.38
C ASP A 109 1.80 -0.31 20.03
N GLU A 110 1.97 0.21 18.79
CA GLU A 110 1.26 1.39 18.32
C GLU A 110 -0.15 1.08 17.81
N ASN A 111 -0.54 -0.18 17.82
CA ASN A 111 -1.86 -0.64 17.37
C ASN A 111 -2.15 -0.23 15.91
N LEU A 112 -1.16 -0.34 15.03
CA LEU A 112 -1.28 0.06 13.63
C LEU A 112 -1.82 -1.05 12.72
N ASN A 113 -1.94 -2.26 13.25
CA ASN A 113 -2.58 -3.39 12.58
C ASN A 113 -2.00 -3.68 11.19
N VAL A 114 -0.68 -3.89 11.13
CA VAL A 114 0.01 -4.27 9.90
C VAL A 114 -0.13 -5.78 9.70
N HIS A 115 -0.59 -6.18 8.51
CA HIS A 115 -0.82 -7.60 8.24
C HIS A 115 0.49 -8.36 8.01
N ASP A 116 1.45 -7.76 7.30
CA ASP A 116 2.69 -8.45 6.96
C ASP A 116 3.83 -7.45 6.77
N TYR A 117 5.04 -7.98 6.82
CA TYR A 117 6.28 -7.22 6.68
C TYR A 117 7.13 -7.92 5.62
N LEU A 118 7.40 -7.22 4.53
CA LEU A 118 8.10 -7.78 3.39
C LEU A 118 9.45 -7.10 3.22
N GLN A 119 10.51 -7.90 3.19
CA GLN A 119 11.85 -7.38 2.91
C GLN A 119 12.04 -7.32 1.39
N LYS A 120 12.63 -6.24 0.92
CA LYS A 120 12.96 -6.08 -0.49
C LYS A 120 14.24 -6.87 -0.83
N PRO A 121 14.33 -7.49 -1.99
CA PRO A 121 13.30 -7.62 -3.03
C PRO A 121 12.17 -8.56 -2.61
N VAL A 122 10.94 -8.22 -3.00
CA VAL A 122 9.77 -8.95 -2.53
C VAL A 122 9.65 -10.31 -3.21
N ASN A 123 9.38 -11.35 -2.41
CA ASN A 123 9.11 -12.68 -2.90
C ASN A 123 7.72 -12.72 -3.55
N PRO A 124 7.60 -13.12 -4.84
CA PRO A 124 6.29 -13.13 -5.51
C PRO A 124 5.25 -14.00 -4.83
N GLU A 125 5.65 -15.10 -4.20
CA GLU A 125 4.70 -15.96 -3.49
C GLU A 125 4.03 -15.25 -2.33
N ARG A 126 4.77 -14.37 -1.63
CA ARG A 126 4.24 -13.56 -0.55
C ARG A 126 3.19 -12.59 -1.06
N LEU A 127 3.38 -12.04 -2.25
CA LEU A 127 2.42 -11.13 -2.88
C LEU A 127 1.13 -11.84 -3.22
N VAL A 128 1.19 -13.07 -3.72
CA VAL A 128 0.00 -13.88 -4.00
C VAL A 128 -0.81 -14.11 -2.72
N GLU A 129 -0.13 -14.45 -1.62
CA GLU A 129 -0.80 -14.63 -0.33
C GLU A 129 -1.50 -13.36 0.14
N LEU A 130 -0.84 -12.21 -0.01
CA LEU A 130 -1.44 -10.92 0.37
C LEU A 130 -2.68 -10.60 -0.45
N VAL A 131 -2.61 -10.82 -1.75
CA VAL A 131 -3.74 -10.57 -2.66
C VAL A 131 -4.94 -11.41 -2.25
N LYS A 132 -4.73 -12.67 -1.95
CA LYS A 132 -5.79 -13.56 -1.48
C LYS A 132 -6.35 -13.10 -0.13
N TYR A 133 -5.47 -12.75 0.79
CA TYR A 133 -5.89 -12.29 2.12
C TYR A 133 -6.74 -11.03 2.02
N ALA A 134 -6.39 -10.13 1.12
CA ALA A 134 -7.12 -8.87 0.93
C ALA A 134 -8.45 -9.06 0.19
N GLY A 135 -8.78 -10.29 -0.22
CA GLY A 135 -10.02 -10.57 -0.93
C GLY A 135 -9.96 -10.24 -2.41
N LEU A 136 -8.77 -10.08 -2.96
CA LEU A 136 -8.54 -9.86 -4.38
C LEU A 136 -8.18 -11.20 -5.01
N SER A 137 -9.13 -11.84 -5.66
CA SER A 137 -8.87 -13.11 -6.36
C SER A 137 -8.48 -12.83 -7.80
N GLY A 138 -7.41 -13.44 -8.22
CA GLY A 138 -6.89 -13.28 -9.59
C GLY A 138 -7.69 -14.01 -10.63
#